data_75f95f38fb4c1b5ca04feecdad921191
#
_entry.id   75f95f38fb4c1b5ca04feecdad921191
#
_cell.length_a   1.000
_cell.length_b   1.000
_cell.length_c   1.000
_cell.angle_alpha   90.00
_cell.angle_beta   90.00
_cell.angle_gamma   90.00
#
_symmetry.space_group_name_H-M   'P 1'
#
loop_
_entity.id
_entity.type
_entity.pdbx_description
1 polymer ?
#
loop_
_entity_poly.entity_id
_entity_poly.type
_entity_poly.pdbx_seq_one_letter_code
_entity_poly.pdbx_strand_id
1 'polypeptide(L)'
;MKIRFVGTRISRVLVGTALVVSGAGCAASSGGHAVAAAGRSDAAGGRGTVVSVTPVVHMSRAQVRAYLGGEGLASRPRGGVSGFKVLYRTVSATGRPTVASGVVVLPSGATGALRAVSFTHGTHAGRSTAGSVAADGQSRIAAVYYAAAGYAGVAPDYLGLGEGPGAHPYLDAASEASASLDMLRAARAVATRQGRGLERGVLVTGFSQGGQAAMALGRQLQSGTDPYLRLGALAPVSGTYDLRRAQLPASLRAQSSLDSRVSAFNLAYATVAWNRFHHLYKTPSEVFQAPYDTTAERLFDGSHDESDIFPQLPASPEELLTPRYLNWLKHPSGALLRAIRAADGTCDWAPDVPVRLYGASGDEQVTFDNTRNCVRTLRAHGTRPQVVDYGTGAGTDHFATLHRALPDTLHWFQTRT
;
A
#
# COMPACT_ATOMS: atom_id res chain seq x y z
N MET A 1 -19.88 19.30 -8.28
CA MET A 1 -18.45 19.41 -7.97
C MET A 1 -17.69 18.55 -8.98
N LYS A 2 -16.88 19.17 -9.85
CA LYS A 2 -16.25 18.44 -10.97
C LYS A 2 -15.00 17.72 -10.42
N ILE A 3 -15.06 16.40 -10.35
CA ILE A 3 -13.88 15.55 -10.12
C ILE A 3 -12.98 15.71 -11.34
N ARG A 4 -11.86 16.37 -11.18
CA ARG A 4 -10.84 16.44 -12.23
C ARG A 4 -10.01 15.16 -12.16
N PHE A 5 -10.38 14.18 -12.95
CA PHE A 5 -9.43 13.15 -13.38
C PHE A 5 -8.42 13.82 -14.30
N VAL A 6 -7.14 13.77 -13.95
CA VAL A 6 -6.07 14.24 -14.82
C VAL A 6 -5.98 13.26 -15.98
N GLY A 7 -6.52 13.67 -17.12
CA GLY A 7 -6.52 12.87 -18.34
C GLY A 7 -5.10 12.73 -18.90
N THR A 8 -4.66 11.52 -19.03
CA THR A 8 -3.39 11.12 -19.64
C THR A 8 -3.38 11.50 -21.12
N ARG A 9 -2.51 12.43 -21.50
CA ARG A 9 -2.19 12.65 -22.93
C ARG A 9 -1.29 11.51 -23.41
N ILE A 10 -1.84 10.61 -24.22
CA ILE A 10 -1.09 9.56 -24.90
C ILE A 10 -0.23 10.20 -26.00
N SER A 11 1.06 10.33 -25.75
CA SER A 11 2.05 10.61 -26.82
C SER A 11 2.49 9.29 -27.43
N ARG A 12 2.06 9.04 -28.68
CA ARG A 12 2.52 7.91 -29.48
C ARG A 12 3.99 8.10 -29.82
N VAL A 13 4.86 7.25 -29.29
CA VAL A 13 6.24 7.09 -29.74
C VAL A 13 6.30 5.95 -30.74
N LEU A 14 6.77 6.25 -31.96
CA LEU A 14 7.02 5.30 -33.04
C LEU A 14 8.14 4.32 -32.64
N VAL A 15 7.86 3.03 -32.72
CA VAL A 15 8.83 1.96 -32.54
C VAL A 15 9.52 1.70 -33.87
N GLY A 16 10.80 1.94 -33.94
CA GLY A 16 11.67 1.54 -35.06
C GLY A 16 12.13 0.10 -34.90
N THR A 17 11.88 -0.70 -35.92
CA THR A 17 12.26 -2.11 -36.03
C THR A 17 13.75 -2.22 -36.34
N ALA A 18 14.55 -2.94 -35.58
CA ALA A 18 15.91 -3.33 -35.93
C ALA A 18 15.99 -4.84 -36.11
N LEU A 19 16.57 -5.22 -37.28
CA LEU A 19 16.80 -6.59 -37.75
C LEU A 19 17.85 -7.31 -36.88
N VAL A 20 17.59 -8.58 -36.58
CA VAL A 20 18.54 -9.52 -35.98
C VAL A 20 19.28 -10.27 -37.10
N VAL A 21 20.60 -10.29 -37.06
CA VAL A 21 21.45 -11.17 -37.84
C VAL A 21 22.04 -12.24 -36.95
N SER A 22 21.80 -13.50 -37.34
CA SER A 22 22.29 -14.70 -36.68
C SER A 22 23.73 -14.98 -37.14
N GLY A 23 24.60 -15.33 -36.17
CA GLY A 23 25.90 -15.89 -36.44
C GLY A 23 26.18 -17.08 -35.53
N ALA A 24 26.27 -18.29 -36.11
CA ALA A 24 26.66 -19.50 -35.44
C ALA A 24 28.16 -19.68 -35.41
N GLY A 25 28.74 -20.12 -34.31
CA GLY A 25 30.15 -20.51 -34.22
C GLY A 25 30.36 -21.53 -33.10
N CYS A 26 30.64 -22.76 -33.48
CA CYS A 26 31.09 -23.85 -32.61
C CYS A 26 32.58 -23.74 -32.30
N ALA A 27 33.04 -24.03 -31.10
CA ALA A 27 34.30 -24.70 -30.84
C ALA A 27 34.41 -25.22 -29.41
N ALA A 28 35.15 -26.31 -29.25
CA ALA A 28 35.10 -27.30 -28.19
C ALA A 28 36.15 -27.10 -27.04
N SER A 29 35.79 -27.66 -25.92
CA SER A 29 36.54 -28.44 -24.89
C SER A 29 37.95 -28.03 -24.44
N SER A 30 38.12 -27.87 -23.11
CA SER A 30 39.12 -28.62 -22.34
C SER A 30 38.82 -28.53 -20.82
N GLY A 31 39.00 -29.62 -20.12
CA GLY A 31 38.58 -29.80 -18.74
C GLY A 31 39.56 -29.25 -17.72
N GLY A 32 39.04 -28.95 -16.54
CA GLY A 32 39.74 -28.65 -15.33
C GLY A 32 38.86 -29.02 -14.14
N HIS A 33 39.23 -30.06 -13.41
CA HIS A 33 38.57 -30.51 -12.18
C HIS A 33 38.85 -29.48 -11.07
N ALA A 34 37.85 -28.68 -10.71
CA ALA A 34 37.85 -27.95 -9.46
C ALA A 34 36.82 -28.61 -8.53
N VAL A 35 37.30 -29.10 -7.39
CA VAL A 35 36.48 -29.67 -6.32
C VAL A 35 35.61 -28.54 -5.77
N ALA A 36 34.34 -28.53 -6.13
CA ALA A 36 33.37 -27.64 -5.59
C ALA A 36 32.97 -28.10 -4.19
N ALA A 37 33.28 -27.27 -3.18
CA ALA A 37 32.69 -27.40 -1.86
C ALA A 37 31.16 -27.28 -2.03
N ALA A 38 30.45 -28.38 -1.71
CA ALA A 38 29.00 -28.41 -1.72
C ALA A 38 28.45 -27.47 -0.64
N GLY A 39 28.23 -26.19 -1.01
CA GLY A 39 27.34 -25.31 -0.29
C GLY A 39 25.93 -25.87 -0.38
N ARG A 40 25.33 -26.18 0.76
CA ARG A 40 23.91 -26.53 0.86
C ARG A 40 23.10 -25.45 0.17
N SER A 41 22.53 -25.75 -0.96
CA SER A 41 21.54 -24.92 -1.62
C SER A 41 20.27 -24.94 -0.75
N ASP A 42 20.01 -23.85 -0.01
CA ASP A 42 18.71 -23.56 0.56
C ASP A 42 17.72 -23.32 -0.60
N ALA A 43 17.24 -24.38 -1.21
CA ALA A 43 16.30 -24.36 -2.34
C ALA A 43 14.85 -24.02 -1.93
N ALA A 44 14.63 -23.56 -0.69
CA ALA A 44 13.40 -22.96 -0.20
C ALA A 44 13.73 -21.57 0.34
N GLY A 45 13.85 -20.59 -0.56
CA GLY A 45 14.07 -19.20 -0.17
C GLY A 45 12.96 -18.73 0.78
N GLY A 46 13.33 -18.33 2.01
CA GLY A 46 12.43 -17.86 3.05
C GLY A 46 11.63 -16.61 2.63
N ARG A 47 10.71 -16.18 3.47
CA ARG A 47 9.91 -14.96 3.30
C ARG A 47 10.82 -13.74 3.09
N GLY A 48 10.43 -12.84 2.18
CA GLY A 48 11.21 -11.68 1.78
C GLY A 48 12.37 -11.98 0.82
N THR A 49 12.55 -13.25 0.39
CA THR A 49 13.54 -13.58 -0.64
C THR A 49 13.16 -12.96 -1.98
N VAL A 50 14.09 -12.25 -2.58
CA VAL A 50 13.93 -11.62 -3.90
C VAL A 50 13.84 -12.69 -4.98
N VAL A 51 12.76 -12.65 -5.78
CA VAL A 51 12.56 -13.49 -6.96
C VAL A 51 13.13 -12.80 -8.20
N SER A 52 12.78 -11.52 -8.41
CA SER A 52 13.30 -10.73 -9.51
C SER A 52 13.45 -9.25 -9.11
N VAL A 53 14.34 -8.54 -9.81
CA VAL A 53 14.56 -7.09 -9.68
C VAL A 53 14.64 -6.50 -11.07
N THR A 54 13.78 -5.52 -11.35
CA THR A 54 13.75 -4.81 -12.64
C THR A 54 13.90 -3.31 -12.39
N PRO A 55 14.87 -2.61 -13.01
CA PRO A 55 14.95 -1.15 -12.94
C PRO A 55 13.69 -0.50 -13.53
N VAL A 56 13.07 0.42 -12.82
CA VAL A 56 11.85 1.13 -13.25
C VAL A 56 11.93 2.65 -13.07
N VAL A 57 12.91 3.14 -12.30
CA VAL A 57 13.16 4.57 -12.08
C VAL A 57 14.65 4.83 -12.22
N HIS A 58 15.00 5.82 -13.04
CA HIS A 58 16.34 6.41 -13.06
C HIS A 58 16.19 7.90 -13.35
N MET A 59 16.38 8.72 -12.34
CA MET A 59 16.17 10.16 -12.43
C MET A 59 17.37 10.92 -11.88
N SER A 60 17.85 11.89 -12.64
CA SER A 60 18.75 12.93 -12.13
C SER A 60 18.04 13.81 -11.10
N ARG A 61 18.79 14.60 -10.34
CA ARG A 61 18.22 15.56 -9.37
C ARG A 61 17.21 16.51 -10.00
N ALA A 62 17.45 16.98 -11.22
CA ALA A 62 16.54 17.87 -11.94
C ALA A 62 15.24 17.15 -12.34
N GLN A 63 15.34 15.92 -12.83
CA GLN A 63 14.19 15.09 -13.18
C GLN A 63 13.34 14.72 -11.95
N VAL A 64 13.96 14.41 -10.81
CA VAL A 64 13.24 14.18 -9.54
C VAL A 64 12.42 15.42 -9.15
N ARG A 65 13.03 16.62 -9.25
CA ARG A 65 12.31 17.86 -8.95
C ARG A 65 11.13 18.09 -9.88
N ALA A 66 11.32 17.86 -11.17
CA ALA A 66 10.26 18.00 -12.19
C ALA A 66 9.12 16.99 -11.97
N TYR A 67 9.47 15.72 -11.72
CA TYR A 67 8.52 14.65 -11.46
C TYR A 67 7.66 14.96 -10.23
N LEU A 68 8.28 15.25 -9.08
CA LEU A 68 7.54 15.57 -7.84
C LEU A 68 6.77 16.89 -7.94
N GLY A 69 7.31 17.88 -8.68
CA GLY A 69 6.61 19.14 -8.94
C GLY A 69 5.37 18.95 -9.81
N GLY A 70 5.39 18.03 -10.77
CA GLY A 70 4.23 17.63 -11.56
C GLY A 70 3.10 17.04 -10.72
N GLU A 71 3.46 16.39 -9.62
CA GLU A 71 2.52 15.82 -8.63
C GLU A 71 2.15 16.81 -7.51
N GLY A 72 2.49 18.09 -7.65
CA GLY A 72 2.19 19.12 -6.65
C GLY A 72 3.03 19.03 -5.36
N LEU A 73 4.08 18.21 -5.35
CA LEU A 73 4.95 18.01 -4.20
C LEU A 73 6.21 18.88 -4.33
N ALA A 74 6.26 19.97 -3.57
CA ALA A 74 7.47 20.77 -3.46
C ALA A 74 8.59 19.92 -2.83
N SER A 75 9.73 19.79 -3.52
CA SER A 75 10.86 19.01 -3.03
C SER A 75 12.19 19.70 -3.28
N ARG A 76 13.13 19.47 -2.37
CA ARG A 76 14.55 19.84 -2.53
C ARG A 76 15.39 18.57 -2.57
N PRO A 77 15.45 17.85 -3.71
CA PRO A 77 16.16 16.59 -3.79
C PRO A 77 17.63 16.76 -3.44
N ARG A 78 18.16 15.85 -2.61
CA ARG A 78 19.60 15.81 -2.28
C ARG A 78 20.44 15.35 -3.47
N GLY A 79 19.86 14.45 -4.32
CA GLY A 79 20.52 13.89 -5.50
C GLY A 79 19.50 13.32 -6.49
N GLY A 80 19.97 12.51 -7.42
CA GLY A 80 19.13 11.65 -8.25
C GLY A 80 18.64 10.44 -7.47
N VAL A 81 17.81 9.61 -8.11
CA VAL A 81 17.30 8.36 -7.54
C VAL A 81 17.33 7.23 -8.56
N SER A 82 17.47 6.00 -8.05
CA SER A 82 17.31 4.77 -8.83
C SER A 82 16.27 3.88 -8.15
N GLY A 83 15.29 3.43 -8.91
CA GLY A 83 14.17 2.64 -8.39
C GLY A 83 14.03 1.30 -9.10
N PHE A 84 13.59 0.31 -8.35
CA PHE A 84 13.53 -1.08 -8.76
C PHE A 84 12.16 -1.65 -8.41
N LYS A 85 11.50 -2.25 -9.39
CA LYS A 85 10.40 -3.18 -9.15
C LYS A 85 11.01 -4.47 -8.61
N VAL A 86 10.45 -4.97 -7.53
CA VAL A 86 10.91 -6.17 -6.83
C VAL A 86 9.76 -7.16 -6.72
N LEU A 87 9.95 -8.37 -7.26
CA LEU A 87 9.09 -9.51 -6.96
C LEU A 87 9.75 -10.32 -5.83
N TYR A 88 8.99 -10.66 -4.79
CA TYR A 88 9.52 -11.29 -3.60
C TYR A 88 8.60 -12.36 -3.03
N ARG A 89 9.17 -13.35 -2.33
CA ARG A 89 8.42 -14.42 -1.67
C ARG A 89 7.74 -13.91 -0.40
N THR A 90 6.47 -14.29 -0.24
CA THR A 90 5.65 -13.94 0.92
C THR A 90 4.65 -15.09 1.20
N VAL A 91 3.67 -14.84 2.04
CA VAL A 91 2.55 -15.75 2.31
C VAL A 91 1.22 -15.09 1.96
N SER A 92 0.28 -15.91 1.48
CA SER A 92 -1.11 -15.49 1.23
C SER A 92 -1.84 -15.17 2.54
N ALA A 93 -3.04 -14.58 2.45
CA ALA A 93 -3.91 -14.37 3.62
C ALA A 93 -4.26 -15.67 4.38
N THR A 94 -4.10 -16.83 3.74
CA THR A 94 -4.29 -18.16 4.36
C THR A 94 -2.98 -18.81 4.81
N GLY A 95 -1.85 -18.08 4.81
CA GLY A 95 -0.54 -18.57 5.25
C GLY A 95 0.22 -19.44 4.25
N ARG A 96 -0.31 -19.67 3.03
CA ARG A 96 0.37 -20.48 1.99
C ARG A 96 1.44 -19.66 1.28
N PRO A 97 2.57 -20.28 0.86
CA PRO A 97 3.60 -19.60 0.08
C PRO A 97 3.04 -18.95 -1.19
N THR A 98 3.45 -17.71 -1.45
CA THR A 98 3.10 -16.95 -2.65
C THR A 98 4.19 -15.91 -2.95
N VAL A 99 3.94 -15.04 -3.93
CA VAL A 99 4.79 -13.90 -4.25
C VAL A 99 3.97 -12.61 -4.22
N ALA A 100 4.64 -11.50 -3.96
CA ALA A 100 4.09 -10.16 -4.12
C ALA A 100 5.13 -9.26 -4.76
N SER A 101 4.71 -8.10 -5.24
CA SER A 101 5.59 -7.09 -5.80
C SER A 101 5.58 -5.80 -4.99
N GLY A 102 6.51 -4.91 -5.32
CA GLY A 102 6.61 -3.58 -4.77
C GLY A 102 7.74 -2.79 -5.42
N VAL A 103 7.92 -1.55 -5.01
CA VAL A 103 8.98 -0.68 -5.50
C VAL A 103 9.94 -0.28 -4.38
N VAL A 104 11.24 -0.36 -4.66
CA VAL A 104 12.32 0.18 -3.83
C VAL A 104 12.98 1.30 -4.60
N VAL A 105 13.06 2.48 -4.01
CA VAL A 105 13.76 3.64 -4.58
C VAL A 105 14.89 4.05 -3.66
N LEU A 106 16.11 4.11 -4.21
CA LEU A 106 17.32 4.45 -3.48
C LEU A 106 17.89 5.78 -3.96
N PRO A 107 18.42 6.63 -3.08
CA PRO A 107 19.11 7.86 -3.46
C PRO A 107 20.40 7.53 -4.21
N SER A 108 20.64 8.21 -5.33
CA SER A 108 21.91 8.11 -6.07
C SER A 108 23.01 8.92 -5.37
N GLY A 109 24.23 8.39 -5.38
CA GLY A 109 25.40 9.08 -4.83
C GLY A 109 25.49 9.13 -3.29
N ALA A 110 24.49 8.64 -2.54
CA ALA A 110 24.61 8.54 -1.08
C ALA A 110 25.69 7.50 -0.69
N THR A 111 26.30 7.63 0.48
CA THR A 111 27.27 6.69 1.04
C THR A 111 26.72 6.10 2.35
N GLY A 112 27.18 4.90 2.73
CA GLY A 112 26.77 4.26 3.98
C GLY A 112 25.40 3.57 3.95
N ALA A 113 24.91 3.21 5.13
CA ALA A 113 23.60 2.60 5.32
C ALA A 113 22.48 3.65 5.17
N LEU A 114 21.35 3.23 4.62
CA LEU A 114 20.17 4.05 4.43
C LEU A 114 19.11 3.69 5.46
N ARG A 115 18.43 4.67 6.01
CA ARG A 115 17.22 4.45 6.79
C ARG A 115 16.04 4.23 5.84
N ALA A 116 15.26 3.18 6.07
CA ALA A 116 14.10 2.90 5.23
C ALA A 116 12.87 3.69 5.70
N VAL A 117 12.11 4.23 4.72
CA VAL A 117 10.73 4.67 4.92
C VAL A 117 9.83 3.68 4.18
N SER A 118 9.01 2.93 4.91
CA SER A 118 7.95 2.10 4.33
C SER A 118 6.70 2.93 4.15
N PHE A 119 6.24 3.07 2.91
CA PHE A 119 4.97 3.71 2.58
C PHE A 119 3.97 2.65 2.15
N THR A 120 2.92 2.47 2.92
CA THR A 120 1.78 1.61 2.64
C THR A 120 0.69 2.44 1.97
N HIS A 121 0.25 2.00 0.76
CA HIS A 121 -0.64 2.80 -0.08
C HIS A 121 -2.12 2.69 0.30
N GLY A 122 -2.92 3.64 -0.18
CA GLY A 122 -4.39 3.65 -0.07
C GLY A 122 -5.04 2.59 -0.97
N THR A 123 -6.37 2.60 -1.01
CA THR A 123 -7.16 1.65 -1.80
C THR A 123 -6.80 1.70 -3.29
N HIS A 124 -6.49 0.54 -3.85
CA HIS A 124 -6.36 0.27 -5.27
C HIS A 124 -7.10 -1.01 -5.62
N ALA A 125 -7.93 -0.98 -6.66
CA ALA A 125 -8.65 -2.15 -7.17
C ALA A 125 -7.90 -2.82 -8.31
N GLY A 126 -7.22 -2.04 -9.17
CA GLY A 126 -6.49 -2.52 -10.34
C GLY A 126 -5.02 -2.82 -10.06
N ARG A 127 -4.52 -3.91 -10.63
CA ARG A 127 -3.08 -4.24 -10.58
C ARG A 127 -2.22 -3.23 -11.30
N SER A 128 -2.78 -2.60 -12.34
CA SER A 128 -2.09 -1.64 -13.20
C SER A 128 -1.72 -0.34 -12.48
N THR A 129 -2.44 0.02 -11.41
CA THR A 129 -2.22 1.24 -10.63
C THR A 129 -1.19 1.09 -9.52
N ALA A 130 -0.72 -0.14 -9.26
CA ALA A 130 0.29 -0.43 -8.25
C ALA A 130 1.63 0.29 -8.53
N GLY A 131 2.32 0.74 -7.49
CA GLY A 131 3.53 1.55 -7.62
C GLY A 131 4.69 0.86 -8.32
N SER A 132 4.75 -0.48 -8.31
CA SER A 132 5.73 -1.25 -9.07
C SER A 132 5.46 -1.20 -10.59
N VAL A 133 4.22 -0.92 -11.00
CA VAL A 133 3.76 -0.90 -12.40
C VAL A 133 3.56 0.54 -12.89
N ALA A 134 2.68 1.31 -12.26
CA ALA A 134 2.34 2.68 -12.66
C ALA A 134 3.47 3.66 -12.33
N ALA A 135 3.85 4.49 -13.31
CA ALA A 135 4.87 5.51 -13.09
C ALA A 135 4.35 6.69 -12.24
N ASP A 136 3.08 6.97 -12.32
CA ASP A 136 2.31 7.98 -11.57
C ASP A 136 1.52 7.39 -10.39
N GLY A 137 1.76 6.13 -10.06
CA GLY A 137 1.14 5.46 -8.92
C GLY A 137 1.57 6.07 -7.59
N GLN A 138 0.61 6.26 -6.68
CA GLN A 138 0.80 6.85 -5.33
C GLN A 138 2.02 6.30 -4.59
N SER A 139 2.20 4.98 -4.62
CA SER A 139 3.33 4.29 -3.98
C SER A 139 4.67 4.70 -4.58
N ARG A 140 4.76 4.82 -5.91
CA ARG A 140 5.99 5.23 -6.59
C ARG A 140 6.33 6.68 -6.29
N ILE A 141 5.35 7.57 -6.32
CA ILE A 141 5.51 8.99 -5.97
C ILE A 141 6.07 9.11 -4.55
N ALA A 142 5.46 8.44 -3.57
CA ALA A 142 5.90 8.47 -2.18
C ALA A 142 7.32 7.88 -2.01
N ALA A 143 7.62 6.74 -2.65
CA ALA A 143 8.96 6.14 -2.60
C ALA A 143 10.04 7.06 -3.18
N VAL A 144 9.76 7.70 -4.33
CA VAL A 144 10.64 8.72 -4.94
C VAL A 144 10.80 9.93 -4.01
N TYR A 145 9.70 10.39 -3.39
CA TYR A 145 9.71 11.53 -2.48
C TYR A 145 10.66 11.32 -1.29
N TYR A 146 10.56 10.17 -0.62
CA TYR A 146 11.45 9.85 0.50
C TYR A 146 12.89 9.57 0.04
N ALA A 147 13.08 8.93 -1.11
CA ALA A 147 14.40 8.70 -1.67
C ALA A 147 15.10 10.02 -2.07
N ALA A 148 14.37 10.99 -2.59
CA ALA A 148 14.86 12.33 -2.88
C ALA A 148 15.39 13.06 -1.63
N ALA A 149 14.85 12.73 -0.46
CA ALA A 149 15.30 13.25 0.84
C ALA A 149 16.44 12.45 1.48
N GLY A 150 16.91 11.37 0.84
CA GLY A 150 18.06 10.57 1.28
C GLY A 150 17.73 9.28 2.01
N TYR A 151 16.45 8.86 2.05
CA TYR A 151 16.01 7.58 2.62
C TYR A 151 15.98 6.47 1.56
N ALA A 152 15.86 5.22 1.96
CA ALA A 152 15.38 4.17 1.08
C ALA A 152 13.84 4.19 1.10
N GLY A 153 13.22 4.64 0.00
CA GLY A 153 11.76 4.58 -0.16
C GLY A 153 11.32 3.16 -0.52
N VAL A 154 10.49 2.56 0.32
CA VAL A 154 10.01 1.17 0.14
C VAL A 154 8.50 1.17 0.13
N ALA A 155 7.89 0.70 -0.95
CA ALA A 155 6.44 0.65 -1.07
C ALA A 155 5.98 -0.71 -1.61
N PRO A 156 5.32 -1.53 -0.77
CA PRO A 156 4.69 -2.78 -1.20
C PRO A 156 3.49 -2.49 -2.10
N ASP A 157 3.17 -3.41 -3.01
CA ASP A 157 1.91 -3.39 -3.77
C ASP A 157 0.79 -4.18 -3.06
N TYR A 158 1.11 -4.89 -1.97
CA TYR A 158 0.30 -5.90 -1.29
C TYR A 158 0.08 -7.19 -2.10
N LEU A 159 -0.72 -8.12 -1.56
CA LEU A 159 -1.11 -9.35 -2.26
C LEU A 159 -2.13 -9.05 -3.35
N GLY A 160 -2.02 -9.72 -4.48
CA GLY A 160 -2.99 -9.65 -5.56
C GLY A 160 -2.99 -8.35 -6.38
N LEU A 161 -2.09 -7.41 -6.05
CA LEU A 161 -1.84 -6.19 -6.82
C LEU A 161 -0.45 -6.23 -7.48
N GLY A 162 -0.18 -5.32 -8.40
CA GLY A 162 1.05 -5.32 -9.19
C GLY A 162 1.24 -6.65 -9.94
N GLU A 163 2.38 -7.30 -9.75
CA GLU A 163 2.70 -8.60 -10.35
C GLU A 163 2.35 -9.81 -9.44
N GLY A 164 1.78 -9.57 -8.26
CA GLY A 164 1.33 -10.63 -7.37
C GLY A 164 0.15 -11.42 -7.92
N PRO A 165 0.12 -12.76 -7.77
CA PRO A 165 -1.02 -13.58 -8.20
C PRO A 165 -2.21 -13.47 -7.25
N GLY A 166 -3.37 -13.91 -7.73
CA GLY A 166 -4.61 -13.97 -6.95
C GLY A 166 -5.35 -12.64 -6.83
N ALA A 167 -6.35 -12.58 -5.99
CA ALA A 167 -7.11 -11.38 -5.69
C ALA A 167 -6.54 -10.67 -4.46
N HIS A 168 -6.67 -9.34 -4.41
CA HIS A 168 -6.29 -8.55 -3.25
C HIS A 168 -7.22 -8.85 -2.06
N PRO A 169 -6.68 -9.24 -0.89
CA PRO A 169 -7.45 -9.41 0.35
C PRO A 169 -7.66 -8.03 1.01
N TYR A 170 -8.50 -7.23 0.37
CA TYR A 170 -8.75 -5.84 0.75
C TYR A 170 -9.13 -5.70 2.23
N LEU A 171 -8.44 -4.81 2.95
CA LEU A 171 -8.58 -4.56 4.38
C LEU A 171 -8.25 -5.77 5.30
N ASP A 172 -7.50 -6.77 4.81
CA ASP A 172 -6.92 -7.79 5.67
C ASP A 172 -5.58 -7.30 6.26
N ALA A 173 -5.64 -6.70 7.44
CA ALA A 173 -4.50 -6.04 8.08
C ALA A 173 -3.31 -6.99 8.30
N ALA A 174 -3.56 -8.28 8.51
CA ALA A 174 -2.50 -9.27 8.72
C ALA A 174 -1.71 -9.56 7.44
N SER A 175 -2.38 -9.70 6.31
CA SER A 175 -1.71 -9.92 5.02
C SER A 175 -1.03 -8.67 4.49
N GLU A 176 -1.62 -7.48 4.70
CA GLU A 176 -1.00 -6.19 4.37
C GLU A 176 0.31 -5.99 5.13
N ALA A 177 0.31 -6.21 6.45
CA ALA A 177 1.50 -6.12 7.29
C ALA A 177 2.54 -7.17 6.91
N SER A 178 2.11 -8.40 6.66
CA SER A 178 2.97 -9.53 6.28
C SER A 178 3.70 -9.28 4.96
N ALA A 179 2.97 -8.87 3.91
CA ALA A 179 3.55 -8.55 2.62
C ALA A 179 4.49 -7.31 2.72
N SER A 180 4.13 -6.32 3.53
CA SER A 180 4.96 -5.12 3.75
C SER A 180 6.26 -5.43 4.47
N LEU A 181 6.25 -6.30 5.49
CA LEU A 181 7.47 -6.76 6.15
C LEU A 181 8.39 -7.56 5.22
N ASP A 182 7.81 -8.44 4.39
CA ASP A 182 8.58 -9.20 3.41
C ASP A 182 9.16 -8.29 2.32
N MET A 183 8.45 -7.22 1.93
CA MET A 183 8.98 -6.18 1.03
C MET A 183 10.18 -5.46 1.65
N LEU A 184 10.16 -5.17 2.95
CA LEU A 184 11.30 -4.56 3.66
C LEU A 184 12.52 -5.50 3.69
N ARG A 185 12.31 -6.81 3.87
CA ARG A 185 13.36 -7.83 3.75
C ARG A 185 13.97 -7.85 2.35
N ALA A 186 13.11 -7.84 1.33
CA ALA A 186 13.53 -7.77 -0.07
C ALA A 186 14.27 -6.45 -0.37
N ALA A 187 13.79 -5.33 0.13
CA ALA A 187 14.43 -4.02 -0.01
C ALA A 187 15.86 -4.00 0.58
N ARG A 188 16.05 -4.66 1.72
CA ARG A 188 17.38 -4.83 2.31
C ARG A 188 18.33 -5.59 1.37
N ALA A 189 17.87 -6.69 0.77
CA ALA A 189 18.65 -7.45 -0.19
C ALA A 189 18.96 -6.64 -1.46
N VAL A 190 17.99 -5.86 -1.96
CA VAL A 190 18.17 -4.96 -3.11
C VAL A 190 19.21 -3.88 -2.76
N ALA A 191 19.09 -3.22 -1.62
CA ALA A 191 20.04 -2.21 -1.19
C ALA A 191 21.47 -2.79 -1.10
N THR A 192 21.64 -3.98 -0.54
CA THR A 192 22.95 -4.68 -0.47
C THR A 192 23.52 -4.93 -1.87
N ARG A 193 22.72 -5.36 -2.85
CA ARG A 193 23.15 -5.55 -4.25
C ARG A 193 23.57 -4.23 -4.92
N GLN A 194 23.07 -3.11 -4.42
CA GLN A 194 23.45 -1.77 -4.87
C GLN A 194 24.63 -1.15 -4.04
N GLY A 195 25.33 -1.98 -3.25
CA GLY A 195 26.44 -1.54 -2.42
C GLY A 195 26.03 -0.73 -1.19
N ARG A 196 24.78 -0.87 -0.71
CA ARG A 196 24.21 -0.13 0.42
C ARG A 196 23.75 -1.06 1.52
N GLY A 197 23.81 -0.62 2.78
CA GLY A 197 23.08 -1.24 3.88
C GLY A 197 21.70 -0.59 4.07
N LEU A 198 20.79 -1.28 4.72
CA LEU A 198 19.65 -0.64 5.39
C LEU A 198 19.90 -0.64 6.89
N GLU A 199 19.55 0.47 7.56
CA GLU A 199 19.52 0.56 9.02
C GLU A 199 18.45 -0.36 9.61
N ARG A 200 18.60 -0.68 10.89
CA ARG A 200 17.62 -1.54 11.60
C ARG A 200 16.27 -0.83 11.81
N GLY A 201 16.31 0.48 12.09
CA GLY A 201 15.14 1.28 12.40
C GLY A 201 14.37 1.71 11.14
N VAL A 202 13.15 1.20 10.97
CA VAL A 202 12.26 1.51 9.84
C VAL A 202 11.29 2.61 10.26
N LEU A 203 11.20 3.66 9.44
CA LEU A 203 10.14 4.66 9.55
C LEU A 203 8.93 4.17 8.76
N VAL A 204 7.76 4.15 9.37
CA VAL A 204 6.55 3.60 8.74
C VAL A 204 5.50 4.69 8.61
N THR A 205 4.97 4.85 7.42
CA THR A 205 3.84 5.71 7.10
C THR A 205 2.94 5.04 6.07
N GLY A 206 1.75 5.55 5.89
CA GLY A 206 0.80 5.04 4.91
C GLY A 206 -0.47 5.85 4.92
N PHE A 207 -1.27 5.71 3.88
CA PHE A 207 -2.43 6.55 3.64
C PHE A 207 -3.71 5.73 3.46
N SER A 208 -4.84 6.19 4.04
CA SER A 208 -6.15 5.54 3.89
C SER A 208 -6.10 4.08 4.35
N GLN A 209 -6.45 3.07 3.53
CA GLN A 209 -6.16 1.66 3.78
C GLN A 209 -4.72 1.46 4.28
N GLY A 210 -3.77 2.14 3.66
CA GLY A 210 -2.36 2.07 4.07
C GLY A 210 -2.06 2.68 5.43
N GLY A 211 -2.86 3.60 5.95
CA GLY A 211 -2.76 4.07 7.33
C GLY A 211 -3.02 2.95 8.33
N GLN A 212 -4.03 2.12 8.07
CA GLN A 212 -4.33 0.90 8.82
C GLN A 212 -3.19 -0.12 8.67
N ALA A 213 -2.74 -0.38 7.45
CA ALA A 213 -1.63 -1.29 7.17
C ALA A 213 -0.31 -0.84 7.84
N ALA A 214 -0.05 0.47 7.91
CA ALA A 214 1.10 1.03 8.62
C ALA A 214 1.07 0.70 10.12
N MET A 215 -0.09 0.81 10.77
CA MET A 215 -0.25 0.42 12.17
C MET A 215 0.02 -1.07 12.38
N ALA A 216 -0.51 -1.92 11.50
CA ALA A 216 -0.31 -3.37 11.56
C ALA A 216 1.16 -3.76 11.30
N LEU A 217 1.82 -3.13 10.31
CA LEU A 217 3.24 -3.32 10.04
C LEU A 217 4.11 -2.87 11.24
N GLY A 218 3.76 -1.72 11.84
CA GLY A 218 4.45 -1.22 13.02
C GLY A 218 4.42 -2.24 14.17
N ARG A 219 3.26 -2.83 14.42
CA ARG A 219 3.12 -3.91 15.43
C ARG A 219 3.98 -5.12 15.11
N GLN A 220 4.04 -5.55 13.83
CA GLN A 220 4.90 -6.66 13.42
C GLN A 220 6.40 -6.36 13.57
N LEU A 221 6.83 -5.14 13.23
CA LEU A 221 8.23 -4.73 13.41
C LEU A 221 8.63 -4.69 14.88
N GLN A 222 7.75 -4.19 15.76
CA GLN A 222 8.00 -4.15 17.20
C GLN A 222 8.01 -5.54 17.83
N SER A 223 7.17 -6.47 17.37
CA SER A 223 7.09 -7.83 17.93
C SER A 223 8.35 -8.68 17.72
N GLY A 224 9.33 -8.20 16.96
CA GLY A 224 10.54 -8.94 16.68
C GLY A 224 10.40 -10.08 15.67
N THR A 225 9.31 -10.12 14.91
CA THR A 225 9.07 -11.10 13.82
C THR A 225 10.22 -11.13 12.81
N ASP A 226 10.95 -10.03 12.65
CA ASP A 226 12.21 -9.98 11.89
C ASP A 226 13.40 -9.87 12.86
N PRO A 227 14.47 -10.68 12.66
CA PRO A 227 15.64 -10.63 13.57
C PRO A 227 16.48 -9.35 13.42
N TYR A 228 16.31 -8.62 12.32
CA TYR A 228 17.11 -7.43 12.01
C TYR A 228 16.29 -6.14 12.09
N LEU A 229 15.16 -6.08 11.38
CA LEU A 229 14.37 -4.86 11.26
C LEU A 229 13.57 -4.57 12.54
N ARG A 230 13.49 -3.30 12.89
CA ARG A 230 12.76 -2.79 14.06
C ARG A 230 11.93 -1.58 13.66
N LEU A 231 10.85 -1.33 14.38
CA LEU A 231 10.11 -0.08 14.24
C LEU A 231 10.98 1.09 14.75
N GLY A 232 11.01 2.21 14.02
CA GLY A 232 11.74 3.42 14.39
C GLY A 232 10.81 4.59 14.72
N ALA A 233 9.77 4.80 13.92
CA ALA A 233 8.70 5.75 14.16
C ALA A 233 7.49 5.40 13.28
N LEU A 234 6.29 5.91 13.66
CA LEU A 234 5.03 5.56 13.01
C LEU A 234 4.21 6.82 12.73
N ALA A 235 3.89 7.05 11.44
CA ALA A 235 3.23 8.26 10.95
C ALA A 235 2.04 7.95 10.00
N PRO A 236 1.01 7.22 10.43
CA PRO A 236 -0.12 6.87 9.56
C PRO A 236 -1.01 8.10 9.25
N VAL A 237 -1.59 8.11 8.04
CA VAL A 237 -2.40 9.22 7.51
C VAL A 237 -3.80 8.72 7.13
N SER A 238 -4.85 9.36 7.66
CA SER A 238 -6.27 9.11 7.34
C SER A 238 -6.65 7.62 7.28
N GLY A 239 -6.22 6.82 8.26
CA GLY A 239 -6.43 5.38 8.23
C GLY A 239 -7.80 4.94 8.74
N THR A 240 -8.32 3.83 8.21
CA THR A 240 -9.56 3.17 8.65
C THR A 240 -9.30 2.27 9.86
N TYR A 241 -8.93 2.86 11.00
CA TYR A 241 -8.47 2.12 12.19
C TYR A 241 -9.57 1.42 12.99
N ASP A 242 -10.82 1.89 12.87
CA ASP A 242 -11.98 1.38 13.58
C ASP A 242 -13.17 1.27 12.62
N LEU A 243 -13.09 0.24 11.78
CA LEU A 243 -14.09 -0.01 10.74
C LEU A 243 -15.48 -0.20 11.34
N ARG A 244 -15.57 -1.00 12.41
CA ARG A 244 -16.85 -1.36 13.02
C ARG A 244 -17.56 -0.20 13.71
N ARG A 245 -16.84 0.65 14.45
CA ARG A 245 -17.47 1.66 15.33
C ARG A 245 -17.40 3.07 14.75
N ALA A 246 -16.53 3.31 13.77
CA ALA A 246 -16.36 4.61 13.13
C ALA A 246 -16.74 4.58 11.64
N GLN A 247 -16.02 3.82 10.82
CA GLN A 247 -16.14 3.92 9.37
C GLN A 247 -17.47 3.38 8.83
N LEU A 248 -17.87 2.15 9.19
CA LEU A 248 -19.12 1.54 8.72
C LEU A 248 -20.36 2.36 9.12
N PRO A 249 -20.53 2.77 10.40
CA PRO A 249 -21.66 3.63 10.75
C PRO A 249 -21.70 4.96 9.99
N ALA A 250 -20.54 5.55 9.68
CA ALA A 250 -20.47 6.77 8.89
C ALA A 250 -20.82 6.52 7.41
N SER A 251 -20.30 5.45 6.80
CA SER A 251 -20.57 5.07 5.40
C SER A 251 -22.02 4.65 5.15
N LEU A 252 -22.75 4.20 6.17
CA LEU A 252 -24.15 3.72 6.08
C LEU A 252 -25.17 4.75 6.55
N ARG A 253 -24.76 5.98 6.88
CA ARG A 253 -25.67 7.04 7.34
C ARG A 253 -26.10 7.89 6.15
N ALA A 254 -27.39 8.01 5.91
CA ALA A 254 -27.99 8.75 4.79
C ALA A 254 -27.57 10.23 4.72
N GLN A 255 -27.29 10.87 5.86
CA GLN A 255 -26.79 12.25 5.96
C GLN A 255 -25.38 12.27 6.54
N SER A 256 -24.48 11.48 5.93
CA SER A 256 -23.05 11.48 6.29
C SER A 256 -22.31 12.66 5.65
N SER A 257 -21.21 13.08 6.27
CA SER A 257 -20.22 13.94 5.62
C SER A 257 -19.37 13.18 4.60
N LEU A 258 -19.44 11.83 4.59
CA LEU A 258 -18.70 11.00 3.65
C LEU A 258 -19.35 11.00 2.27
N ASP A 259 -18.53 10.93 1.23
CA ASP A 259 -18.98 10.74 -0.14
C ASP A 259 -19.66 9.37 -0.28
N SER A 260 -20.95 9.41 -0.64
CA SER A 260 -21.79 8.22 -0.72
C SER A 260 -21.34 7.27 -1.82
N ARG A 261 -20.86 7.79 -2.95
CA ARG A 261 -20.36 7.00 -4.08
C ARG A 261 -19.05 6.28 -3.73
N VAL A 262 -18.15 6.96 -3.02
CA VAL A 262 -16.92 6.35 -2.49
C VAL A 262 -17.28 5.29 -1.44
N SER A 263 -18.28 5.55 -0.60
CA SER A 263 -18.78 4.56 0.35
C SER A 263 -19.34 3.31 -0.34
N ALA A 264 -20.09 3.47 -1.43
CA ALA A 264 -20.59 2.36 -2.24
C ALA A 264 -19.44 1.55 -2.86
N PHE A 265 -18.44 2.22 -3.44
CA PHE A 265 -17.24 1.57 -3.99
C PHE A 265 -16.48 0.77 -2.92
N ASN A 266 -16.17 1.38 -1.78
CA ASN A 266 -15.41 0.72 -0.72
C ASN A 266 -16.17 -0.47 -0.12
N LEU A 267 -17.50 -0.37 0.04
CA LEU A 267 -18.33 -1.46 0.54
C LEU A 267 -18.47 -2.59 -0.49
N ALA A 268 -18.59 -2.28 -1.79
CA ALA A 268 -18.55 -3.30 -2.85
C ALA A 268 -17.24 -4.08 -2.81
N TYR A 269 -16.12 -3.38 -2.80
CA TYR A 269 -14.80 -3.99 -2.78
C TYR A 269 -14.60 -4.86 -1.53
N ALA A 270 -14.90 -4.33 -0.35
CA ALA A 270 -14.82 -5.09 0.90
C ALA A 270 -15.72 -6.35 0.86
N THR A 271 -16.97 -6.22 0.40
CA THR A 271 -17.93 -7.33 0.30
C THR A 271 -17.40 -8.46 -0.59
N VAL A 272 -16.90 -8.12 -1.79
CA VAL A 272 -16.33 -9.09 -2.73
C VAL A 272 -15.04 -9.72 -2.17
N ALA A 273 -14.12 -8.91 -1.64
CA ALA A 273 -12.87 -9.41 -1.08
C ALA A 273 -13.12 -10.31 0.13
N TRP A 274 -13.97 -9.89 1.05
CA TRP A 274 -14.28 -10.67 2.26
C TRP A 274 -15.02 -11.97 1.94
N ASN A 275 -15.88 -11.99 0.90
CA ASN A 275 -16.51 -13.24 0.50
C ASN A 275 -15.49 -14.31 0.12
N ARG A 276 -14.41 -13.94 -0.56
CA ARG A 276 -13.34 -14.87 -0.99
C ARG A 276 -12.63 -15.55 0.19
N PHE A 277 -12.57 -14.91 1.35
CA PHE A 277 -11.84 -15.41 2.52
C PHE A 277 -12.75 -15.83 3.69
N HIS A 278 -13.94 -15.24 3.79
CA HIS A 278 -14.84 -15.44 4.94
C HIS A 278 -16.17 -16.09 4.56
N HIS A 279 -16.45 -16.26 3.25
CA HIS A 279 -17.68 -16.90 2.73
C HIS A 279 -18.96 -16.23 3.26
N LEU A 280 -19.13 -14.93 2.93
CA LEU A 280 -20.26 -14.13 3.40
C LEU A 280 -21.58 -14.50 2.71
N TYR A 281 -21.51 -14.87 1.43
CA TYR A 281 -22.66 -15.22 0.61
C TYR A 281 -22.31 -16.36 -0.37
N LYS A 282 -23.34 -17.05 -0.85
CA LYS A 282 -23.22 -18.10 -1.87
C LYS A 282 -23.46 -17.55 -3.27
N THR A 283 -24.42 -16.62 -3.41
CA THR A 283 -24.75 -15.94 -4.66
C THR A 283 -24.68 -14.42 -4.45
N PRO A 284 -24.15 -13.66 -5.43
CA PRO A 284 -24.03 -12.21 -5.29
C PRO A 284 -25.37 -11.49 -5.00
N SER A 285 -26.51 -12.02 -5.49
CA SER A 285 -27.85 -11.47 -5.22
C SER A 285 -28.27 -11.50 -3.74
N GLU A 286 -27.57 -12.24 -2.88
CA GLU A 286 -27.78 -12.18 -1.42
C GLU A 286 -27.33 -10.86 -0.83
N VAL A 287 -26.37 -10.18 -1.46
CA VAL A 287 -25.70 -8.97 -0.95
C VAL A 287 -25.84 -7.77 -1.87
N PHE A 288 -25.84 -7.96 -3.19
CA PHE A 288 -25.98 -6.90 -4.19
C PHE A 288 -27.39 -6.90 -4.81
N GLN A 289 -27.93 -5.71 -5.08
CA GLN A 289 -29.15 -5.53 -5.86
C GLN A 289 -28.86 -5.66 -7.36
N ALA A 290 -29.87 -6.03 -8.15
CA ALA A 290 -29.78 -5.97 -9.61
C ALA A 290 -29.60 -4.51 -10.08
N PRO A 291 -28.75 -4.24 -11.10
CA PRO A 291 -28.00 -5.20 -11.90
C PRO A 291 -26.60 -5.54 -11.34
N TYR A 292 -26.23 -5.04 -10.16
CA TYR A 292 -24.87 -5.12 -9.58
C TYR A 292 -24.53 -6.54 -9.12
N ASP A 293 -25.54 -7.37 -8.82
CA ASP A 293 -25.38 -8.79 -8.50
C ASP A 293 -24.74 -9.60 -9.63
N THR A 294 -24.80 -9.12 -10.88
CA THR A 294 -24.16 -9.77 -12.04
C THR A 294 -22.80 -9.18 -12.40
N THR A 295 -22.43 -8.02 -11.86
CA THR A 295 -21.24 -7.27 -12.28
C THR A 295 -20.22 -7.05 -11.17
N ALA A 296 -20.61 -6.91 -9.90
CA ALA A 296 -19.75 -6.46 -8.82
C ALA A 296 -18.51 -7.35 -8.63
N GLU A 297 -18.65 -8.68 -8.65
CA GLU A 297 -17.50 -9.57 -8.45
C GLU A 297 -16.43 -9.44 -9.54
N ARG A 298 -16.85 -9.19 -10.78
CA ARG A 298 -15.96 -8.98 -11.93
C ARG A 298 -15.20 -7.66 -11.83
N LEU A 299 -15.85 -6.61 -11.34
CA LEU A 299 -15.23 -5.29 -11.20
C LEU A 299 -14.04 -5.29 -10.23
N PHE A 300 -14.03 -6.20 -9.26
CA PHE A 300 -12.96 -6.30 -8.25
C PHE A 300 -12.10 -7.56 -8.40
N ASP A 301 -11.80 -7.95 -9.65
CA ASP A 301 -10.92 -9.07 -9.99
C ASP A 301 -9.43 -8.68 -10.12
N GLY A 302 -9.12 -7.39 -10.02
CA GLY A 302 -7.79 -6.81 -10.18
C GLY A 302 -7.43 -6.40 -11.60
N SER A 303 -8.33 -6.59 -12.60
CA SER A 303 -8.12 -6.17 -13.98
C SER A 303 -8.70 -4.78 -14.28
N HIS A 304 -9.57 -4.27 -13.42
CA HIS A 304 -10.23 -2.97 -13.53
C HIS A 304 -9.63 -2.01 -12.51
N ASP A 305 -9.36 -0.80 -12.91
CA ASP A 305 -8.98 0.29 -12.01
C ASP A 305 -10.20 1.12 -11.57
N GLU A 306 -9.98 2.08 -10.70
CA GLU A 306 -11.05 2.91 -10.15
C GLU A 306 -11.79 3.69 -11.24
N SER A 307 -11.11 4.08 -12.33
CA SER A 307 -11.73 4.82 -13.45
C SER A 307 -12.71 3.95 -14.26
N ASP A 308 -12.44 2.65 -14.31
CA ASP A 308 -13.35 1.67 -14.94
C ASP A 308 -14.51 1.30 -14.02
N ILE A 309 -14.28 1.25 -12.71
CA ILE A 309 -15.25 0.74 -11.72
C ILE A 309 -16.28 1.81 -11.35
N PHE A 310 -15.86 3.03 -11.03
CA PHE A 310 -16.76 4.09 -10.55
C PHE A 310 -17.95 4.37 -11.47
N PRO A 311 -17.82 4.40 -12.82
CA PRO A 311 -18.97 4.59 -13.70
C PRO A 311 -20.00 3.46 -13.66
N GLN A 312 -19.61 2.26 -13.21
CA GLN A 312 -20.44 1.06 -13.19
C GLN A 312 -21.11 0.80 -11.83
N LEU A 313 -20.80 1.62 -10.83
CA LEU A 313 -21.42 1.54 -9.50
C LEU A 313 -22.46 2.66 -9.31
N PRO A 314 -23.47 2.43 -8.44
CA PRO A 314 -24.48 3.44 -8.13
C PRO A 314 -23.92 4.55 -7.24
N ALA A 315 -24.77 5.55 -6.99
CA ALA A 315 -24.38 6.73 -6.21
C ALA A 315 -24.36 6.48 -4.69
N SER A 316 -24.93 5.37 -4.22
CA SER A 316 -25.03 5.11 -2.78
C SER A 316 -24.97 3.63 -2.40
N PRO A 317 -24.61 3.30 -1.15
CA PRO A 317 -24.69 1.94 -0.62
C PRO A 317 -26.11 1.37 -0.66
N GLU A 318 -27.13 2.20 -0.47
CA GLU A 318 -28.54 1.81 -0.47
C GLU A 318 -29.01 1.34 -1.85
N GLU A 319 -28.47 1.94 -2.93
CA GLU A 319 -28.76 1.51 -4.31
C GLU A 319 -27.97 0.25 -4.70
N LEU A 320 -26.81 0.02 -4.07
CA LEU A 320 -25.92 -1.08 -4.36
C LEU A 320 -26.30 -2.38 -3.66
N LEU A 321 -26.56 -2.27 -2.34
CA LEU A 321 -26.64 -3.41 -1.44
C LEU A 321 -28.10 -3.77 -1.11
N THR A 322 -28.36 -5.07 -0.92
CA THR A 322 -29.70 -5.51 -0.51
C THR A 322 -30.05 -4.98 0.88
N PRO A 323 -31.32 -4.70 1.19
CA PRO A 323 -31.75 -4.28 2.53
C PRO A 323 -31.34 -5.26 3.63
N ARG A 324 -31.32 -6.56 3.33
CA ARG A 324 -30.86 -7.61 4.25
C ARG A 324 -29.38 -7.46 4.57
N TYR A 325 -28.53 -7.22 3.57
CA TYR A 325 -27.10 -7.07 3.76
C TYR A 325 -26.75 -5.74 4.46
N LEU A 326 -27.44 -4.65 4.12
CA LEU A 326 -27.33 -3.37 4.83
C LEU A 326 -27.64 -3.51 6.32
N ASN A 327 -28.72 -4.26 6.67
CA ASN A 327 -29.01 -4.55 8.07
C ASN A 327 -27.92 -5.40 8.73
N TRP A 328 -27.35 -6.36 8.01
CA TRP A 328 -26.24 -7.18 8.54
C TRP A 328 -24.95 -6.36 8.75
N LEU A 329 -24.65 -5.40 7.87
CA LEU A 329 -23.54 -4.44 8.06
C LEU A 329 -23.75 -3.55 9.30
N LYS A 330 -24.98 -3.16 9.60
CA LYS A 330 -25.33 -2.37 10.80
C LYS A 330 -25.24 -3.21 12.09
N HIS A 331 -25.52 -4.50 11.99
CA HIS A 331 -25.53 -5.46 13.12
C HIS A 331 -24.65 -6.69 12.81
N PRO A 332 -23.31 -6.52 12.65
CA PRO A 332 -22.46 -7.59 12.15
C PRO A 332 -22.37 -8.76 13.12
N SER A 333 -22.50 -9.96 12.57
CA SER A 333 -22.44 -11.23 13.27
C SER A 333 -21.77 -12.30 12.41
N GLY A 334 -21.42 -13.45 12.99
CA GLY A 334 -20.91 -14.62 12.25
C GLY A 334 -19.70 -14.30 11.36
N ALA A 335 -19.78 -14.65 10.08
CA ALA A 335 -18.70 -14.49 9.11
C ALA A 335 -18.35 -13.00 8.86
N LEU A 336 -19.35 -12.13 8.74
CA LEU A 336 -19.14 -10.70 8.55
C LEU A 336 -18.41 -10.06 9.73
N LEU A 337 -18.76 -10.42 10.97
CA LEU A 337 -18.05 -9.91 12.14
C LEU A 337 -16.60 -10.39 12.17
N ARG A 338 -16.32 -11.61 11.70
CA ARG A 338 -14.92 -12.09 11.57
C ARG A 338 -14.14 -11.28 10.55
N ALA A 339 -14.72 -11.01 9.38
CA ALA A 339 -14.11 -10.19 8.33
C ALA A 339 -13.80 -8.77 8.84
N ILE A 340 -14.77 -8.12 9.49
CA ILE A 340 -14.59 -6.79 10.08
C ILE A 340 -13.49 -6.81 11.15
N ARG A 341 -13.41 -7.86 11.99
CA ARG A 341 -12.36 -7.99 13.01
C ARG A 341 -10.96 -8.20 12.41
N ALA A 342 -10.85 -8.77 11.22
CA ALA A 342 -9.56 -8.89 10.51
C ALA A 342 -9.03 -7.53 10.03
N ALA A 343 -9.93 -6.58 9.79
CA ALA A 343 -9.60 -5.19 9.46
C ALA A 343 -9.37 -4.33 10.70
N ASP A 344 -10.08 -4.59 11.80
CA ASP A 344 -10.05 -3.79 13.03
C ASP A 344 -8.86 -4.13 13.95
N GLY A 345 -8.69 -3.31 15.00
CA GLY A 345 -7.74 -3.58 16.09
C GLY A 345 -6.28 -3.26 15.76
N THR A 346 -6.02 -2.58 14.65
CA THR A 346 -4.64 -2.21 14.26
C THR A 346 -4.00 -1.19 15.22
N CYS A 347 -4.79 -0.47 16.01
CA CYS A 347 -4.34 0.42 17.08
C CYS A 347 -4.33 -0.25 18.48
N ASP A 348 -4.71 -1.54 18.59
CA ASP A 348 -4.87 -2.23 19.88
C ASP A 348 -3.53 -2.84 20.36
N TRP A 349 -2.57 -1.98 20.64
CA TRP A 349 -1.23 -2.32 21.15
C TRP A 349 -0.51 -1.07 21.69
N ALA A 350 0.65 -1.26 22.34
CA ALA A 350 1.49 -0.18 22.87
C ALA A 350 2.75 -0.01 22.00
N PRO A 351 2.78 0.93 21.04
CA PRO A 351 4.04 1.33 20.41
C PRO A 351 5.06 1.84 21.42
N ASP A 352 6.30 1.32 21.33
CA ASP A 352 7.46 1.75 22.12
C ASP A 352 8.27 2.86 21.43
N VAL A 353 7.81 3.33 20.28
CA VAL A 353 8.40 4.40 19.48
C VAL A 353 7.45 5.60 19.36
N PRO A 354 7.96 6.77 18.93
CA PRO A 354 7.10 7.92 18.66
C PRO A 354 6.04 7.62 17.59
N VAL A 355 4.79 8.02 17.88
CA VAL A 355 3.63 7.91 16.97
C VAL A 355 3.04 9.29 16.72
N ARG A 356 2.78 9.61 15.44
CA ARG A 356 2.04 10.80 15.05
C ARG A 356 1.01 10.45 13.98
N LEU A 357 -0.27 10.59 14.31
CA LEU A 357 -1.37 10.37 13.37
C LEU A 357 -1.70 11.67 12.66
N TYR A 358 -1.93 11.57 11.36
CA TYR A 358 -2.37 12.68 10.52
C TYR A 358 -3.76 12.39 9.96
N GLY A 359 -4.57 13.43 9.78
CA GLY A 359 -5.88 13.35 9.18
C GLY A 359 -6.52 14.72 9.05
N ALA A 360 -7.73 14.79 8.52
CA ALA A 360 -8.52 16.00 8.46
C ALA A 360 -9.95 15.73 8.95
N SER A 361 -10.50 16.64 9.75
CA SER A 361 -11.91 16.58 10.15
C SER A 361 -12.86 16.81 8.96
N GLY A 362 -12.36 17.35 7.85
CA GLY A 362 -13.08 17.56 6.59
C GLY A 362 -12.91 16.46 5.56
N ASP A 363 -12.26 15.34 5.92
CA ASP A 363 -12.07 14.18 5.03
C ASP A 363 -13.42 13.54 4.69
N GLU A 364 -13.74 13.47 3.39
CA GLU A 364 -15.01 12.98 2.88
C GLU A 364 -15.01 11.47 2.56
N GLN A 365 -13.90 10.78 2.79
CA GLN A 365 -13.80 9.34 2.55
C GLN A 365 -13.56 8.53 3.83
N VAL A 366 -12.76 9.06 4.74
CA VAL A 366 -12.44 8.41 6.02
C VAL A 366 -12.80 9.33 7.18
N THR A 367 -13.86 8.98 7.92
CA THR A 367 -14.27 9.79 9.06
C THR A 367 -13.12 9.95 10.09
N PHE A 368 -12.91 11.17 10.56
CA PHE A 368 -11.87 11.48 11.56
C PHE A 368 -12.08 10.75 12.90
N ASP A 369 -13.26 10.18 13.13
CA ASP A 369 -13.54 9.34 14.28
C ASP A 369 -12.65 8.07 14.31
N ASN A 370 -12.18 7.58 13.16
CA ASN A 370 -11.13 6.56 13.11
C ASN A 370 -9.88 7.00 13.86
N THR A 371 -9.37 8.19 13.59
CA THR A 371 -8.20 8.78 14.26
C THR A 371 -8.47 8.99 15.75
N ARG A 372 -9.64 9.54 16.13
CA ARG A 372 -10.02 9.74 17.52
C ARG A 372 -10.07 8.43 18.31
N ASN A 373 -10.65 7.38 17.72
CA ASN A 373 -10.76 6.06 18.35
C ASN A 373 -9.38 5.39 18.46
N CYS A 374 -8.54 5.47 17.43
CA CYS A 374 -7.17 4.97 17.47
C CYS A 374 -6.36 5.64 18.59
N VAL A 375 -6.41 6.97 18.70
CA VAL A 375 -5.75 7.71 19.78
C VAL A 375 -6.24 7.27 21.16
N ARG A 376 -7.54 7.07 21.32
CA ARG A 376 -8.12 6.59 22.59
C ARG A 376 -7.58 5.21 22.96
N THR A 377 -7.53 4.30 21.98
CA THR A 377 -7.03 2.93 22.18
C THR A 377 -5.53 2.94 22.50
N LEU A 378 -4.70 3.66 21.74
CA LEU A 378 -3.27 3.80 22.03
C LEU A 378 -3.00 4.38 23.43
N ARG A 379 -3.79 5.38 23.85
CA ARG A 379 -3.69 5.95 25.20
C ARG A 379 -4.08 4.97 26.29
N ALA A 380 -5.08 4.12 26.05
CA ALA A 380 -5.46 3.06 26.98
C ALA A 380 -4.32 2.04 27.18
N HIS A 381 -3.45 1.87 26.18
CA HIS A 381 -2.23 1.05 26.24
C HIS A 381 -0.99 1.84 26.72
N GLY A 382 -1.15 3.06 27.24
CA GLY A 382 -0.04 3.85 27.78
C GLY A 382 0.75 4.67 26.76
N THR A 383 0.45 4.57 25.48
CA THR A 383 1.12 5.36 24.43
C THR A 383 0.53 6.78 24.39
N ARG A 384 1.38 7.80 24.11
CA ARG A 384 0.95 9.19 23.93
C ARG A 384 1.17 9.66 22.51
N PRO A 385 0.30 9.29 21.55
CA PRO A 385 0.44 9.69 20.17
C PRO A 385 0.21 11.19 20.01
N GLN A 386 0.96 11.81 19.09
CA GLN A 386 0.65 13.14 18.58
C GLN A 386 -0.43 13.03 17.50
N VAL A 387 -1.24 14.08 17.34
CA VAL A 387 -2.27 14.15 16.30
C VAL A 387 -2.12 15.46 15.55
N VAL A 388 -2.17 15.39 14.23
CA VAL A 388 -2.28 16.55 13.34
C VAL A 388 -3.64 16.43 12.65
N ASP A 389 -4.55 17.34 12.99
CA ASP A 389 -5.81 17.52 12.30
C ASP A 389 -5.69 18.74 11.38
N TYR A 390 -5.80 18.50 10.07
CA TYR A 390 -5.75 19.58 9.09
C TYR A 390 -7.05 20.42 9.06
N GLY A 391 -8.05 20.04 9.86
CA GLY A 391 -9.30 20.75 10.04
C GLY A 391 -10.33 20.48 8.95
N THR A 392 -11.18 21.48 8.71
CA THR A 392 -12.26 21.48 7.71
C THR A 392 -12.06 22.62 6.72
N GLY A 393 -12.60 22.49 5.50
CA GLY A 393 -12.57 23.55 4.48
C GLY A 393 -11.78 23.18 3.23
N ALA A 394 -11.32 24.16 2.49
CA ALA A 394 -10.59 23.90 1.24
C ALA A 394 -9.23 23.21 1.51
N GLY A 395 -8.93 22.17 0.73
CA GLY A 395 -7.68 21.42 0.85
C GLY A 395 -7.60 20.52 2.08
N THR A 396 -8.75 20.06 2.58
CA THR A 396 -8.86 19.06 3.66
C THR A 396 -9.64 17.82 3.22
N ASP A 397 -9.90 17.69 1.91
CA ASP A 397 -10.39 16.45 1.34
C ASP A 397 -9.35 15.33 1.49
N HIS A 398 -9.78 14.09 1.25
CA HIS A 398 -8.97 12.90 1.51
C HIS A 398 -7.59 12.96 0.84
N PHE A 399 -7.52 13.24 -0.46
CA PHE A 399 -6.26 13.28 -1.19
C PHE A 399 -5.42 14.52 -0.88
N ALA A 400 -6.04 15.68 -0.66
CA ALA A 400 -5.33 16.87 -0.20
C ALA A 400 -4.68 16.63 1.17
N THR A 401 -5.33 15.85 2.04
CA THR A 401 -4.74 15.42 3.33
C THR A 401 -3.45 14.64 3.12
N LEU A 402 -3.38 13.70 2.16
CA LEU A 402 -2.13 13.02 1.81
C LEU A 402 -1.06 13.99 1.33
N HIS A 403 -1.40 14.90 0.41
CA HIS A 403 -0.45 15.87 -0.14
C HIS A 403 0.14 16.80 0.94
N ARG A 404 -0.65 17.16 1.95
CA ARG A 404 -0.16 17.92 3.12
C ARG A 404 0.65 17.06 4.07
N ALA A 405 0.25 15.81 4.29
CA ALA A 405 0.91 14.91 5.22
C ALA A 405 2.29 14.41 4.73
N LEU A 406 2.52 14.25 3.42
CA LEU A 406 3.82 13.80 2.91
C LEU A 406 4.99 14.71 3.34
N PRO A 407 4.97 16.05 3.14
CA PRO A 407 6.02 16.93 3.65
C PRO A 407 6.09 16.97 5.18
N ASP A 408 4.95 16.93 5.87
CA ASP A 408 4.92 16.97 7.34
C ASP A 408 5.50 15.68 7.95
N THR A 409 5.21 14.51 7.38
CA THR A 409 5.81 13.25 7.81
C THR A 409 7.31 13.21 7.54
N LEU A 410 7.76 13.69 6.37
CA LEU A 410 9.18 13.79 6.06
C LEU A 410 9.91 14.70 7.06
N HIS A 411 9.38 15.88 7.31
CA HIS A 411 9.96 16.82 8.28
C HIS A 411 10.02 16.19 9.67
N TRP A 412 8.94 15.53 10.09
CA TRP A 412 8.90 14.87 11.40
C TRP A 412 9.89 13.71 11.48
N PHE A 413 10.04 12.89 10.43
CA PHE A 413 11.03 11.82 10.39
C PHE A 413 12.46 12.34 10.48
N GLN A 414 12.76 13.48 9.88
CA GLN A 414 14.07 14.12 9.96
C GLN A 414 14.46 14.54 11.38
N THR A 415 13.47 14.75 12.27
CA THR A 415 13.73 15.04 13.69
C THR A 415 13.91 13.78 14.54
N ARG A 416 13.90 12.59 13.94
CA ARG A 416 14.00 11.28 14.61
C ARG A 416 15.28 10.52 14.25
N THR A 417 16.27 11.23 13.72
CA THR A 417 17.61 10.71 13.40
C THR A 417 18.49 10.62 14.64
#